data_2b9be9a86be22b850af601e0e1eb36ab
#
_entry.id   2b9be9a86be22b850af601e0e1eb36ab
#
_cell.length_a   1.000
_cell.length_b   1.000
_cell.length_c   1.000
_cell.angle_alpha   90.00
_cell.angle_beta   90.00
_cell.angle_gamma   90.00
#
_symmetry.space_group_name_H-M   'P 1'
#
loop_
_entity.id
_entity.type
_entity.pdbx_description
1 polymer ?
#
loop_
_entity_poly.entity_id
_entity_poly.type
_entity_poly.pdbx_seq_one_letter_code
_entity_poly.pdbx_strand_id
1 'polypeptide(L)'
;MDFYFMHCVNSSIFWSTFNAQSWLSTANKVRLLQWKGYLDLAMYASRRAPPLYLEEISLYTPAKLEVGDAEWRGIFQRLFDLEEDDGHAVKLGRAVRHGELVSEAWEKKKGGANGAKSAEDGMKIKGFMWEKIGNMVIDSVEDTGANWARSVGFAEAWAEFKDRPKKSQL
;
A
#
# COMPACT_ATOMS: atom_id res chain seq x y z
N MET A 1 5.97 -8.57 2.59
CA MET A 1 4.61 -7.97 2.63
C MET A 1 3.65 -8.90 3.34
N ASP A 2 2.57 -8.40 3.98
CA ASP A 2 1.54 -9.26 4.61
C ASP A 2 0.43 -9.61 3.61
N PHE A 3 0.13 -10.91 3.49
CA PHE A 3 -0.85 -11.44 2.57
C PHE A 3 -2.28 -10.92 2.84
N TYR A 4 -2.67 -10.82 4.10
CA TYR A 4 -4.02 -10.39 4.45
C TYR A 4 -4.22 -8.89 4.29
N PHE A 5 -3.25 -8.10 4.72
CA PHE A 5 -3.31 -6.65 4.57
C PHE A 5 -3.22 -6.22 3.09
N MET A 6 -2.48 -6.97 2.28
CA MET A 6 -2.48 -6.77 0.83
C MET A 6 -3.89 -6.88 0.24
N HIS A 7 -4.71 -7.83 0.69
CA HIS A 7 -6.10 -7.94 0.23
C HIS A 7 -6.97 -6.77 0.69
N CYS A 8 -6.73 -6.19 1.86
CA CYS A 8 -7.38 -4.96 2.28
C CYS A 8 -7.06 -3.80 1.33
N VAL A 9 -5.79 -3.65 0.93
CA VAL A 9 -5.37 -2.64 -0.05
C VAL A 9 -5.97 -2.93 -1.43
N ASN A 10 -5.87 -4.17 -1.92
CA ASN A 10 -6.39 -4.54 -3.23
C ASN A 10 -7.89 -4.27 -3.38
N SER A 11 -8.68 -4.53 -2.35
CA SER A 11 -10.12 -4.27 -2.39
C SER A 11 -10.48 -2.78 -2.42
N SER A 12 -9.56 -1.89 -2.06
CA SER A 12 -9.81 -0.44 -2.05
C SER A 12 -10.00 0.16 -3.45
N ILE A 13 -9.44 -0.46 -4.50
CA ILE A 13 -9.53 0.07 -5.88
C ILE A 13 -10.97 0.15 -6.42
N PHE A 14 -11.89 -0.65 -5.87
CA PHE A 14 -13.28 -0.69 -6.33
C PHE A 14 -14.09 0.52 -5.88
N TRP A 15 -13.62 1.28 -4.87
CA TRP A 15 -14.39 2.38 -4.28
C TRP A 15 -14.57 3.57 -5.22
N SER A 16 -13.59 3.88 -6.05
CA SER A 16 -13.72 4.90 -7.09
C SER A 16 -14.86 4.54 -8.06
N THR A 17 -14.93 3.26 -8.46
CA THR A 17 -15.98 2.74 -9.34
C THR A 17 -17.35 2.77 -8.64
N PHE A 18 -17.47 2.30 -7.40
CA PHE A 18 -18.74 2.36 -6.68
C PHE A 18 -19.23 3.78 -6.46
N ASN A 19 -18.34 4.71 -6.13
CA ASN A 19 -18.68 6.11 -5.95
C ASN A 19 -19.17 6.79 -7.24
N ALA A 20 -18.69 6.34 -8.39
CA ALA A 20 -19.11 6.86 -9.69
C ALA A 20 -20.49 6.35 -10.14
N GLN A 21 -21.06 5.30 -9.50
CA GLN A 21 -22.36 4.76 -9.92
C GLN A 21 -23.51 5.71 -9.57
N SER A 22 -24.27 6.13 -10.58
CA SER A 22 -25.43 7.01 -10.40
C SER A 22 -26.63 6.30 -9.77
N TRP A 23 -26.78 5.00 -9.99
CA TRP A 23 -27.86 4.18 -9.42
C TRP A 23 -27.66 3.84 -7.94
N LEU A 24 -26.46 4.05 -7.39
CA LEU A 24 -26.15 3.80 -6.00
C LEU A 24 -26.40 5.06 -5.16
N SER A 25 -27.33 5.02 -4.23
CA SER A 25 -27.62 6.16 -3.38
C SER A 25 -26.44 6.55 -2.50
N THR A 26 -26.32 7.84 -2.15
CA THR A 26 -25.28 8.34 -1.24
C THR A 26 -25.25 7.57 0.09
N ALA A 27 -26.43 7.26 0.66
CA ALA A 27 -26.53 6.49 1.89
C ALA A 27 -25.90 5.09 1.75
N ASN A 28 -26.11 4.42 0.62
CA ASN A 28 -25.52 3.12 0.36
C ASN A 28 -23.99 3.22 0.11
N LYS A 29 -23.53 4.27 -0.58
CA LYS A 29 -22.10 4.52 -0.75
C LYS A 29 -21.40 4.71 0.60
N VAL A 30 -21.98 5.51 1.50
CA VAL A 30 -21.45 5.71 2.85
C VAL A 30 -21.45 4.41 3.64
N ARG A 31 -22.53 3.64 3.59
CA ARG A 31 -22.62 2.35 4.29
C ARG A 31 -21.58 1.34 3.80
N LEU A 32 -21.34 1.26 2.51
CA LEU A 32 -20.30 0.40 1.95
C LEU A 32 -18.90 0.83 2.43
N LEU A 33 -18.60 2.14 2.44
CA LEU A 33 -17.33 2.66 2.97
C LEU A 33 -17.16 2.33 4.46
N GLN A 34 -18.23 2.47 5.26
CA GLN A 34 -18.19 2.09 6.67
C GLN A 34 -17.87 0.59 6.85
N TRP A 35 -18.52 -0.27 6.08
CA TRP A 35 -18.27 -1.71 6.14
C TRP A 35 -16.84 -2.06 5.73
N LYS A 36 -16.31 -1.38 4.70
CA LYS A 36 -14.90 -1.53 4.32
C LYS A 36 -13.98 -1.15 5.48
N GLY A 37 -14.22 0.00 6.11
CA GLY A 37 -13.46 0.44 7.28
C GLY A 37 -13.53 -0.56 8.44
N TYR A 38 -14.71 -1.09 8.74
CA TYR A 38 -14.87 -2.11 9.79
C TYR A 38 -14.14 -3.42 9.45
N LEU A 39 -14.19 -3.85 8.19
CA LEU A 39 -13.48 -5.03 7.73
C LEU A 39 -11.96 -4.85 7.87
N ASP A 40 -11.43 -3.71 7.45
CA ASP A 40 -9.99 -3.43 7.55
C ASP A 40 -9.52 -3.34 9.01
N LEU A 41 -10.32 -2.71 9.88
CA LEU A 41 -10.02 -2.65 11.32
C LEU A 41 -10.11 -4.03 11.97
N ALA A 42 -11.11 -4.83 11.62
CA ALA A 42 -11.24 -6.20 12.11
C ALA A 42 -10.06 -7.07 11.63
N MET A 43 -9.65 -6.91 10.37
CA MET A 43 -8.48 -7.60 9.84
C MET A 43 -7.21 -7.19 10.61
N TYR A 44 -7.00 -5.91 10.82
CA TYR A 44 -5.86 -5.38 11.56
C TYR A 44 -5.82 -5.91 13.01
N ALA A 45 -6.94 -5.82 13.72
CA ALA A 45 -7.07 -6.31 15.09
C ALA A 45 -6.84 -7.84 15.18
N SER A 46 -7.41 -8.62 14.24
CA SER A 46 -7.27 -10.08 14.21
C SER A 46 -5.82 -10.55 13.96
N ARG A 47 -4.97 -9.67 13.44
CA ARG A 47 -3.53 -9.90 13.21
C ARG A 47 -2.65 -9.22 14.28
N ARG A 48 -3.19 -9.05 15.51
CA ARG A 48 -2.53 -8.44 16.67
C ARG A 48 -2.14 -6.97 16.52
N ALA A 49 -2.79 -6.23 15.63
CA ALA A 49 -2.57 -4.80 15.42
C ALA A 49 -1.06 -4.43 15.44
N PRO A 50 -0.25 -4.94 14.51
CA PRO A 50 1.19 -4.70 14.50
C PRO A 50 1.50 -3.20 14.42
N PRO A 51 2.58 -2.71 15.01
CA PRO A 51 2.95 -1.30 14.89
C PRO A 51 3.19 -0.93 13.44
N LEU A 52 2.80 0.30 13.07
CA LEU A 52 2.93 0.84 11.72
C LEU A 52 4.06 1.88 11.69
N TYR A 53 5.19 1.49 11.12
CA TYR A 53 6.40 2.32 11.03
C TYR A 53 6.43 3.06 9.69
N LEU A 54 5.82 4.25 9.61
CA LEU A 54 5.76 5.05 8.37
C LEU A 54 7.14 5.53 7.92
N GLU A 55 8.05 5.73 8.87
CA GLU A 55 9.45 6.08 8.61
C GLU A 55 10.17 5.01 7.78
N GLU A 56 9.80 3.74 7.88
CA GLU A 56 10.37 2.67 7.06
C GLU A 56 10.09 2.88 5.57
N ILE A 57 8.96 3.50 5.23
CA ILE A 57 8.65 3.86 3.84
C ILE A 57 9.55 5.02 3.40
N SER A 58 9.64 6.07 4.22
CA SER A 58 10.40 7.28 3.90
C SER A 58 11.89 6.99 3.76
N LEU A 59 12.42 6.10 4.59
CA LEU A 59 13.83 5.69 4.61
C LEU A 59 14.15 4.57 3.62
N TYR A 60 13.14 3.98 2.99
CA TYR A 60 13.35 2.86 2.07
C TYR A 60 14.21 3.27 0.88
N THR A 61 15.17 2.42 0.54
CA THR A 61 15.96 2.54 -0.68
C THR A 61 15.65 1.33 -1.55
N PRO A 62 15.17 1.53 -2.79
CA PRO A 62 14.91 0.43 -3.71
C PRO A 62 16.13 -0.45 -3.93
N ALA A 63 15.92 -1.76 -4.15
CA ALA A 63 17.00 -2.70 -4.43
C ALA A 63 17.66 -2.43 -5.79
N LYS A 64 16.87 -2.02 -6.79
CA LYS A 64 17.36 -1.63 -8.11
C LYS A 64 17.24 -0.10 -8.27
N LEU A 65 18.36 0.53 -8.59
CA LEU A 65 18.53 1.98 -8.68
C LEU A 65 18.97 2.44 -10.09
N GLU A 66 18.91 1.55 -11.08
CA GLU A 66 19.18 1.97 -12.45
C GLU A 66 18.16 3.00 -12.93
N VAL A 67 18.53 3.83 -13.89
CA VAL A 67 17.68 4.92 -14.38
C VAL A 67 16.36 4.35 -14.90
N GLY A 68 15.26 4.76 -14.26
CA GLY A 68 13.91 4.33 -14.62
C GLY A 68 13.38 3.10 -13.89
N ASP A 69 14.22 2.28 -13.24
CA ASP A 69 13.78 1.04 -12.56
C ASP A 69 12.96 1.31 -11.31
N ALA A 70 13.29 2.37 -10.57
CA ALA A 70 12.61 2.75 -9.35
C ALA A 70 11.31 3.56 -9.59
N GLU A 71 11.06 4.00 -10.82
CA GLU A 71 9.84 4.68 -11.23
C GLU A 71 8.72 3.69 -11.54
N TRP A 72 7.47 4.14 -11.56
CA TRP A 72 6.31 3.28 -11.82
C TRP A 72 6.43 2.42 -13.07
N ARG A 73 7.05 2.93 -14.13
CA ARG A 73 7.25 2.15 -15.35
C ARG A 73 8.16 0.96 -15.12
N GLY A 74 9.30 1.18 -14.47
CA GLY A 74 10.24 0.12 -14.11
C GLY A 74 9.64 -0.86 -13.11
N ILE A 75 8.95 -0.35 -12.08
CA ILE A 75 8.24 -1.17 -11.08
C ILE A 75 7.25 -2.12 -11.78
N PHE A 76 6.41 -1.61 -12.69
CA PHE A 76 5.44 -2.45 -13.39
C PHE A 76 6.09 -3.41 -14.38
N GLN A 77 7.19 -3.00 -15.04
CA GLN A 77 7.93 -3.93 -15.90
C GLN A 77 8.45 -5.11 -15.09
N ARG A 78 9.12 -4.85 -13.97
CA ARG A 78 9.63 -5.89 -13.06
C ARG A 78 8.51 -6.78 -12.52
N LEU A 79 7.36 -6.21 -12.13
CA LEU A 79 6.18 -6.96 -11.68
C LEU A 79 5.60 -7.84 -12.79
N PHE A 80 5.66 -7.39 -14.04
CA PHE A 80 5.18 -8.14 -15.19
C PHE A 80 6.13 -9.31 -15.55
N ASP A 81 7.43 -9.11 -15.35
CA ASP A 81 8.48 -10.09 -15.67
C ASP A 81 8.65 -11.17 -14.58
N LEU A 82 7.88 -11.11 -13.48
CA LEU A 82 7.90 -12.14 -12.44
C LEU A 82 7.33 -13.46 -12.98
N GLU A 83 8.17 -14.48 -13.09
CA GLU A 83 7.79 -15.80 -13.63
C GLU A 83 6.90 -16.59 -12.66
N GLU A 84 7.08 -16.43 -11.36
CA GLU A 84 6.43 -17.24 -10.32
C GLU A 84 5.36 -16.48 -9.51
N ASP A 85 4.94 -15.27 -9.95
CA ASP A 85 3.87 -14.53 -9.26
C ASP A 85 2.49 -15.11 -9.65
N ASP A 86 1.72 -15.51 -8.65
CA ASP A 86 0.33 -15.92 -8.80
C ASP A 86 -0.64 -14.73 -9.04
N GLY A 87 -0.12 -13.56 -9.37
CA GLY A 87 -0.82 -12.31 -9.65
C GLY A 87 -1.06 -11.44 -8.41
N HIS A 88 -0.56 -11.80 -7.24
CA HIS A 88 -0.76 -11.00 -6.02
C HIS A 88 0.12 -9.75 -5.99
N ALA A 89 1.36 -9.84 -6.43
CA ALA A 89 2.27 -8.70 -6.47
C ALA A 89 1.79 -7.64 -7.48
N VAL A 90 1.41 -8.06 -8.68
CA VAL A 90 0.84 -7.16 -9.71
C VAL A 90 -0.44 -6.48 -9.21
N LYS A 91 -1.34 -7.22 -8.55
CA LYS A 91 -2.56 -6.63 -7.96
C LYS A 91 -2.24 -5.57 -6.92
N LEU A 92 -1.27 -5.85 -6.03
CA LEU A 92 -0.87 -4.91 -4.99
C LEU A 92 -0.21 -3.67 -5.59
N GLY A 93 0.74 -3.82 -6.52
CA GLY A 93 1.36 -2.71 -7.22
C GLY A 93 0.33 -1.81 -7.91
N ARG A 94 -0.65 -2.41 -8.60
CA ARG A 94 -1.78 -1.68 -9.19
C ARG A 94 -2.61 -0.93 -8.15
N ALA A 95 -2.89 -1.54 -7.01
CA ALA A 95 -3.67 -0.90 -5.96
C ALA A 95 -2.92 0.27 -5.32
N VAL A 96 -1.61 0.17 -5.11
CA VAL A 96 -0.75 1.25 -4.61
C VAL A 96 -0.74 2.41 -5.61
N ARG A 97 -0.50 2.15 -6.90
CA ARG A 97 -0.55 3.20 -7.93
C ARG A 97 -1.92 3.86 -8.04
N HIS A 98 -2.99 3.08 -7.94
CA HIS A 98 -4.35 3.63 -7.91
C HIS A 98 -4.56 4.54 -6.70
N GLY A 99 -4.05 4.15 -5.52
CA GLY A 99 -4.07 4.96 -4.31
C GLY A 99 -3.42 6.33 -4.53
N GLU A 100 -2.26 6.39 -5.15
CA GLU A 100 -1.59 7.64 -5.51
C GLU A 100 -2.47 8.52 -6.42
N LEU A 101 -2.97 7.94 -7.51
CA LEU A 101 -3.77 8.68 -8.49
C LEU A 101 -5.05 9.28 -7.88
N VAL A 102 -5.75 8.55 -7.01
CA VAL A 102 -6.97 9.07 -6.38
C VAL A 102 -6.67 10.04 -5.23
N SER A 103 -5.48 9.97 -4.65
CA SER A 103 -5.04 10.84 -3.55
C SER A 103 -4.48 12.17 -4.06
N GLU A 104 -3.96 12.23 -5.26
CA GLU A 104 -3.27 13.40 -5.83
C GLU A 104 -4.09 14.71 -5.73
N ALA A 105 -5.39 14.64 -6.01
CA ALA A 105 -6.27 15.80 -5.91
C ALA A 105 -6.44 16.31 -4.48
N TRP A 106 -6.29 15.43 -3.49
CA TRP A 106 -6.40 15.75 -2.06
C TRP A 106 -5.07 16.25 -1.51
N GLU A 107 -3.95 15.68 -1.97
CA GLU A 107 -2.60 16.12 -1.62
C GLU A 107 -2.33 17.56 -2.07
N LYS A 108 -2.90 17.98 -3.22
CA LYS A 108 -2.76 19.34 -3.76
C LYS A 108 -3.68 20.37 -3.12
N LYS A 109 -4.70 19.97 -2.35
CA LYS A 109 -5.61 20.90 -1.67
C LYS A 109 -4.90 21.53 -0.46
N LYS A 110 -4.39 22.75 -0.63
CA LYS A 110 -3.96 23.61 0.48
C LYS A 110 -5.16 23.94 1.37
N GLY A 111 -4.94 23.96 2.68
CA GLY A 111 -6.00 24.20 3.68
C GLY A 111 -6.90 25.38 3.31
N GLY A 112 -8.21 25.16 3.46
CA GLY A 112 -9.22 26.17 3.22
C GLY A 112 -9.09 27.35 4.18
N ALA A 113 -9.57 28.54 3.76
CA ALA A 113 -9.46 29.81 4.46
C ALA A 113 -10.05 29.86 5.89
N ASN A 114 -10.64 28.79 6.41
CA ASN A 114 -11.37 28.75 7.69
C ASN A 114 -10.70 27.90 8.79
N GLY A 115 -9.38 27.68 8.75
CA GLY A 115 -8.67 27.01 9.85
C GLY A 115 -9.05 25.51 10.05
N ALA A 116 -9.85 24.93 9.19
CA ALA A 116 -10.05 23.48 9.16
C ALA A 116 -8.71 22.82 8.77
N LYS A 117 -8.28 21.82 9.56
CA LYS A 117 -7.11 21.01 9.22
C LYS A 117 -7.21 20.63 7.76
N SER A 118 -6.16 20.90 6.97
CA SER A 118 -6.17 20.54 5.56
C SER A 118 -6.35 19.04 5.43
N ALA A 119 -6.99 18.58 4.35
CA ALA A 119 -7.06 17.15 4.07
C ALA A 119 -5.64 16.53 4.00
N GLU A 120 -4.64 17.34 3.64
CA GLU A 120 -3.22 17.02 3.65
C GLU A 120 -2.69 16.59 5.04
N ASP A 121 -3.17 17.20 6.14
CA ASP A 121 -2.75 16.86 7.51
C ASP A 121 -3.24 15.49 7.96
N GLY A 122 -4.30 14.96 7.32
CA GLY A 122 -4.85 13.64 7.60
C GLY A 122 -4.17 12.50 6.81
N MET A 123 -3.53 12.81 5.69
CA MET A 123 -2.92 11.80 4.82
C MET A 123 -1.53 11.41 5.31
N LYS A 124 -1.36 10.14 5.66
CA LYS A 124 -0.09 9.59 6.14
C LYS A 124 0.83 9.13 5.02
N ILE A 125 0.26 8.65 3.92
CA ILE A 125 0.98 8.25 2.71
C ILE A 125 0.74 9.33 1.65
N LYS A 126 1.82 9.91 1.13
CA LYS A 126 1.76 11.00 0.14
C LYS A 126 3.05 11.16 -0.67
N GLY A 127 2.93 11.82 -1.81
CA GLY A 127 4.06 12.18 -2.67
C GLY A 127 4.94 10.98 -3.01
N PHE A 128 6.25 11.13 -2.87
CA PHE A 128 7.25 10.11 -3.19
C PHE A 128 7.10 8.78 -2.42
N MET A 129 6.30 8.76 -1.35
CA MET A 129 6.07 7.52 -0.57
C MET A 129 5.35 6.46 -1.39
N TRP A 130 4.51 6.85 -2.35
CA TRP A 130 3.78 5.91 -3.20
C TRP A 130 4.71 5.05 -4.06
N GLU A 131 5.68 5.67 -4.74
CA GLU A 131 6.68 4.93 -5.52
C GLU A 131 7.58 4.08 -4.65
N LYS A 132 7.95 4.57 -3.45
CA LYS A 132 8.70 3.75 -2.48
C LYS A 132 7.92 2.51 -2.06
N ILE A 133 6.62 2.62 -1.80
CA ILE A 133 5.78 1.46 -1.52
C ILE A 133 5.72 0.52 -2.73
N GLY A 134 5.60 1.04 -3.94
CA GLY A 134 5.67 0.26 -5.17
C GLY A 134 6.97 -0.55 -5.27
N ASN A 135 8.11 0.08 -4.99
CA ASN A 135 9.41 -0.61 -4.92
C ASN A 135 9.46 -1.64 -3.79
N MET A 136 8.93 -1.33 -2.60
CA MET A 136 8.84 -2.31 -1.51
C MET A 136 8.02 -3.54 -1.91
N VAL A 137 6.98 -3.37 -2.74
CA VAL A 137 6.19 -4.49 -3.26
C VAL A 137 7.04 -5.40 -4.11
N ILE A 138 7.66 -4.87 -5.18
CA ILE A 138 8.45 -5.70 -6.10
C ILE A 138 9.68 -6.29 -5.40
N ASP A 139 10.42 -5.51 -4.63
CA ASP A 139 11.61 -5.97 -3.93
C ASP A 139 11.30 -7.05 -2.86
N SER A 140 10.05 -7.16 -2.40
CA SER A 140 9.64 -8.18 -1.43
C SER A 140 9.29 -9.53 -2.06
N VAL A 141 9.15 -9.61 -3.38
CA VAL A 141 8.77 -10.83 -4.11
C VAL A 141 9.78 -11.23 -5.17
N GLU A 142 10.59 -10.29 -5.64
CA GLU A 142 11.67 -10.55 -6.57
C GLU A 142 12.83 -11.21 -5.82
N ASP A 143 13.38 -12.27 -6.34
CA ASP A 143 14.53 -12.99 -5.79
C ASP A 143 14.32 -13.57 -4.35
N THR A 144 13.08 -13.77 -3.92
CA THR A 144 12.78 -14.33 -2.59
C THR A 144 12.10 -15.72 -2.69
N GLY A 145 12.44 -16.61 -1.77
CA GLY A 145 11.81 -17.95 -1.71
C GLY A 145 10.40 -17.93 -1.12
N ALA A 146 10.13 -17.02 -0.17
CA ALA A 146 8.83 -16.82 0.46
C ALA A 146 8.35 -15.39 0.21
N ASN A 147 7.24 -15.22 -0.51
CA ASN A 147 6.80 -13.92 -0.99
C ASN A 147 5.90 -13.17 0.01
N TRP A 148 5.13 -13.92 0.79
CA TRP A 148 4.06 -13.34 1.62
C TRP A 148 4.09 -13.85 3.05
N ALA A 149 4.38 -12.96 4.00
CA ALA A 149 4.12 -13.23 5.40
C ALA A 149 2.60 -13.30 5.64
N ARG A 150 2.16 -14.15 6.55
CA ARG A 150 0.75 -14.24 6.94
C ARG A 150 0.60 -13.92 8.41
N SER A 151 -0.18 -12.89 8.72
CA SER A 151 -0.43 -12.47 10.10
C SER A 151 0.80 -11.86 10.78
N VAL A 152 1.36 -10.82 10.21
CA VAL A 152 2.64 -10.18 10.61
C VAL A 152 2.72 -9.67 12.06
N GLY A 153 1.61 -9.59 12.78
CA GLY A 153 1.61 -9.30 14.22
C GLY A 153 2.00 -10.50 15.12
N PHE A 154 2.19 -11.68 14.52
CA PHE A 154 2.63 -12.89 15.22
C PHE A 154 4.09 -13.18 14.86
N ALA A 155 4.90 -13.53 15.86
CA ALA A 155 6.32 -13.81 15.65
C ALA A 155 6.56 -14.96 14.66
N GLU A 156 5.70 -15.96 14.69
CA GLU A 156 5.75 -17.15 13.86
C GLU A 156 5.61 -16.83 12.37
N ALA A 157 4.94 -15.73 12.02
CA ALA A 157 4.76 -15.30 10.64
C ALA A 157 6.08 -14.89 9.96
N TRP A 158 7.13 -14.68 10.74
CA TRP A 158 8.44 -14.22 10.26
C TRP A 158 9.48 -15.33 10.21
N ALA A 159 9.16 -16.56 10.61
CA ALA A 159 10.13 -17.65 10.75
C ALA A 159 10.91 -17.97 9.45
N GLU A 160 10.28 -17.78 8.29
CA GLU A 160 10.88 -18.04 6.97
C GLU A 160 11.51 -16.79 6.31
N PHE A 161 11.40 -15.62 6.96
CA PHE A 161 11.89 -14.36 6.41
C PHE A 161 13.17 -13.91 7.11
N LYS A 162 14.14 -13.50 6.31
CA LYS A 162 15.37 -12.90 6.85
C LYS A 162 15.14 -11.45 7.23
N ASP A 163 15.75 -11.02 8.32
CA ASP A 163 15.79 -9.60 8.65
C ASP A 163 16.48 -8.80 7.53
N ARG A 164 15.88 -7.65 7.23
CA ARG A 164 16.53 -6.69 6.33
C ARG A 164 17.85 -6.21 6.98
N PRO A 165 18.96 -6.15 6.22
CA PRO A 165 20.21 -5.64 6.77
C PRO A 165 19.99 -4.25 7.40
N LYS A 166 20.35 -4.11 8.67
CA LYS A 166 20.36 -2.79 9.31
C LYS A 166 21.38 -1.94 8.56
N LYS A 167 20.98 -0.79 8.02
CA LYS A 167 21.94 0.19 7.53
C LYS A 167 22.85 0.53 8.71
N SER A 168 24.15 0.24 8.58
CA SER A 168 25.14 0.79 9.50
C SER A 168 24.91 2.29 9.56
N GLN A 169 24.68 2.82 10.75
CA GLN A 169 24.72 4.25 10.98
C GLN A 169 26.13 4.70 10.61
N LEU A 170 26.28 5.30 9.41
CA LEU A 170 27.44 6.07 9.00
C LEU A 170 27.27 7.52 9.48
#